data_9329e910981755d2ba8d8cfd399d3e4a
#
_entry.id   9329e910981755d2ba8d8cfd399d3e4a
#
_cell.length_a   1.000
_cell.length_b   1.000
_cell.length_c   1.000
_cell.angle_alpha   90.00
_cell.angle_beta   90.00
_cell.angle_gamma   90.00
#
_symmetry.space_group_name_H-M   'P 1'
#
loop_
_entity.id
_entity.type
_entity.pdbx_description
1 polymer ?
#
loop_
_entity_poly.entity_id
_entity_poly.type
_entity_poly.pdbx_seq_one_letter_code
_entity_poly.pdbx_strand_id
1 'polypeptide(L)'
;MSCALVNHLSVIVVTIFTLYALLFVLFLSLKYALNTLTLLQPDDWHAHLRDGLALKRTVPDLAKQFARAICMPNLVPPVKTVEEALAYRERILAHVPEGLHFDPRMVLYFTDHTPPDEVRKIKDSEFVNAIKLYPAGATTNSDNGVSDIRKVYAVIEQLEEHQVPLLLHGEVTHNHVDIFDREKRFLDEILSPLLKQFPKLKVVLEHITTSDAANFVLEQDRNVAATITPQHLLFNRNDMLVGGVKPHFYCLPILKRQTHQTTLLEVATSGNPKFFLGTDSAPHAQHAKENACGCAGCYSAPNAIELYAQAFDQVGKLERLEGFASIFGADFYGLPRNTSTITLVREENTVAESFDYLDGQKIIPLHAGKTLQWRKV
;
A
#
# COMPACT_ATOMS: atom_id res chain seq x y z
N MET A 1 30.35 46.47 -52.38
CA MET A 1 30.60 45.82 -51.11
C MET A 1 29.36 45.72 -50.16
N SER A 2 28.13 45.93 -50.65
CA SER A 2 26.95 46.05 -49.76
C SER A 2 26.05 44.79 -49.69
N CYS A 3 26.03 43.90 -50.69
CA CYS A 3 25.11 42.81 -50.77
C CYS A 3 25.54 41.55 -49.96
N ALA A 4 26.82 41.29 -49.81
CA ALA A 4 27.36 40.14 -49.09
C ALA A 4 27.21 40.28 -47.55
N LEU A 5 27.33 41.53 -47.03
CA LEU A 5 27.16 41.79 -45.59
C LEU A 5 25.72 41.59 -45.14
N VAL A 6 24.70 41.92 -45.93
CA VAL A 6 23.31 41.80 -45.64
C VAL A 6 22.90 40.30 -45.58
N ASN A 7 23.44 39.49 -46.50
CA ASN A 7 23.17 38.03 -46.49
C ASN A 7 23.80 37.32 -45.28
N HIS A 8 25.00 37.70 -44.84
CA HIS A 8 25.62 37.15 -43.63
C HIS A 8 24.88 37.54 -42.36
N LEU A 9 24.39 38.78 -42.24
CA LEU A 9 23.57 39.19 -41.09
C LEU A 9 22.25 38.42 -41.03
N SER A 10 21.59 38.21 -42.17
CA SER A 10 20.31 37.46 -42.22
C SER A 10 20.52 36.01 -41.82
N VAL A 11 21.57 35.34 -42.23
CA VAL A 11 21.89 33.95 -41.84
C VAL A 11 22.18 33.87 -40.33
N ILE A 12 22.96 34.81 -39.79
CA ILE A 12 23.27 34.84 -38.35
C ILE A 12 21.99 35.06 -37.54
N VAL A 13 21.12 35.97 -37.93
CA VAL A 13 19.86 36.26 -37.25
C VAL A 13 18.95 35.02 -37.27
N VAL A 14 18.78 34.36 -38.42
CA VAL A 14 17.97 33.14 -38.54
C VAL A 14 18.56 32.01 -37.68
N THR A 15 19.88 31.84 -37.65
CA THR A 15 20.54 30.82 -36.83
C THR A 15 20.33 31.06 -35.33
N ILE A 16 20.43 32.33 -34.90
CA ILE A 16 20.19 32.72 -33.49
C ILE A 16 18.72 32.46 -33.12
N PHE A 17 17.74 32.83 -33.93
CA PHE A 17 16.33 32.55 -33.67
C PHE A 17 16.02 31.06 -33.61
N THR A 18 16.63 30.28 -34.51
CA THR A 18 16.46 28.81 -34.49
C THR A 18 17.04 28.19 -33.21
N LEU A 19 18.22 28.66 -32.77
CA LEU A 19 18.85 28.22 -31.54
C LEU A 19 18.00 28.56 -30.31
N TYR A 20 17.45 29.79 -30.25
CA TYR A 20 16.54 30.18 -29.16
C TYR A 20 15.25 29.36 -29.15
N ALA A 21 14.66 29.07 -30.31
CA ALA A 21 13.49 28.23 -30.42
C ALA A 21 13.77 26.79 -29.94
N LEU A 22 14.92 26.22 -30.34
CA LEU A 22 15.34 24.88 -29.87
C LEU A 22 15.60 24.85 -28.36
N LEU A 23 16.27 25.85 -27.80
CA LEU A 23 16.50 25.98 -26.37
C LEU A 23 15.19 26.15 -25.59
N PHE A 24 14.24 26.92 -26.14
CA PHE A 24 12.92 27.11 -25.55
C PHE A 24 12.10 25.82 -25.56
N VAL A 25 12.09 25.07 -26.67
CA VAL A 25 11.45 23.76 -26.76
C VAL A 25 12.10 22.77 -25.80
N LEU A 26 13.42 22.74 -25.71
CA LEU A 26 14.14 21.89 -24.76
C LEU A 26 13.81 22.25 -23.31
N PHE A 27 13.75 23.55 -22.99
CA PHE A 27 13.35 24.03 -21.66
C PHE A 27 11.93 23.66 -21.32
N LEU A 28 10.97 23.80 -22.25
CA LEU A 28 9.58 23.37 -22.05
C LEU A 28 9.48 21.85 -21.87
N SER A 29 10.23 21.07 -22.68
CA SER A 29 10.26 19.61 -22.56
C SER A 29 10.86 19.16 -21.23
N LEU A 30 11.97 19.79 -20.79
CA LEU A 30 12.57 19.55 -19.47
C LEU A 30 11.61 19.93 -18.34
N LYS A 31 10.97 21.08 -18.43
CA LYS A 31 9.98 21.53 -17.43
C LYS A 31 8.79 20.59 -17.38
N TYR A 32 8.32 20.07 -18.51
CA TYR A 32 7.25 19.08 -18.58
C TYR A 32 7.70 17.76 -17.96
N ALA A 33 8.88 17.25 -18.31
CA ALA A 33 9.44 16.02 -17.75
C ALA A 33 9.67 16.09 -16.23
N LEU A 34 10.02 17.28 -15.70
CA LEU A 34 10.18 17.50 -14.25
C LEU A 34 8.85 17.61 -13.50
N ASN A 35 7.74 17.88 -14.20
CA ASN A 35 6.43 18.09 -13.61
C ASN A 35 5.41 17.00 -13.94
N THR A 36 5.84 15.93 -14.59
CA THR A 36 4.95 14.84 -15.01
C THR A 36 5.63 13.50 -14.78
N LEU A 37 4.90 12.56 -14.19
CA LEU A 37 5.31 11.18 -14.05
C LEU A 37 4.24 10.27 -14.65
N THR A 38 4.61 9.50 -15.65
CA THR A 38 3.78 8.40 -16.19
C THR A 38 4.37 7.08 -15.74
N LEU A 39 3.54 6.21 -15.18
CA LEU A 39 3.92 4.88 -14.70
C LEU A 39 2.83 3.86 -15.06
N LEU A 40 3.19 2.58 -15.07
CA LEU A 40 2.21 1.51 -15.15
C LEU A 40 1.17 1.68 -14.05
N GLN A 41 -0.10 1.40 -14.35
CA GLN A 41 -1.15 1.52 -13.34
C GLN A 41 -0.80 0.66 -12.12
N PRO A 42 -0.78 1.23 -10.90
CA PRO A 42 -0.31 0.55 -9.72
C PRO A 42 -1.27 -0.51 -9.21
N ASP A 43 -0.74 -1.39 -8.35
CA ASP A 43 -1.49 -2.38 -7.58
C ASP A 43 -1.39 -2.05 -6.09
N ASP A 44 -2.48 -2.27 -5.35
CA ASP A 44 -2.49 -2.17 -3.89
C ASP A 44 -2.47 -3.57 -3.26
N TRP A 45 -1.35 -3.93 -2.65
CA TRP A 45 -1.18 -5.28 -2.09
C TRP A 45 -1.73 -5.43 -0.67
N HIS A 46 -2.46 -4.41 -0.17
CA HIS A 46 -3.14 -4.47 1.12
C HIS A 46 -4.21 -3.38 1.25
N ALA A 47 -5.49 -3.71 1.12
CA ALA A 47 -6.58 -2.76 1.30
C ALA A 47 -7.78 -3.37 2.03
N HIS A 48 -8.42 -2.59 2.91
CA HIS A 48 -9.67 -2.94 3.57
C HIS A 48 -10.85 -2.24 2.89
N LEU A 49 -11.76 -3.00 2.30
CA LEU A 49 -12.96 -2.45 1.67
C LEU A 49 -14.18 -2.50 2.58
N ARG A 50 -14.13 -3.30 3.66
CA ARG A 50 -15.29 -3.66 4.48
C ARG A 50 -16.34 -4.39 3.61
N ASP A 51 -17.62 -4.38 4.00
CA ASP A 51 -18.69 -5.04 3.23
C ASP A 51 -19.99 -4.21 3.26
N GLY A 52 -20.97 -4.62 2.47
CA GLY A 52 -22.29 -4.00 2.41
C GLY A 52 -22.23 -2.54 1.96
N LEU A 53 -22.85 -1.64 2.71
CA LEU A 53 -22.93 -0.21 2.36
C LEU A 53 -21.57 0.48 2.22
N ALA A 54 -20.53 -0.02 2.91
CA ALA A 54 -19.19 0.54 2.82
C ALA A 54 -18.61 0.46 1.41
N LEU A 55 -18.94 -0.61 0.67
CA LEU A 55 -18.42 -0.85 -0.68
C LEU A 55 -18.79 0.26 -1.66
N LYS A 56 -19.92 0.95 -1.45
CA LYS A 56 -20.35 2.10 -2.27
C LYS A 56 -19.34 3.25 -2.27
N ARG A 57 -18.52 3.36 -1.21
CA ARG A 57 -17.47 4.39 -1.09
C ARG A 57 -16.08 3.81 -1.36
N THR A 58 -15.76 2.70 -0.73
CA THR A 58 -14.40 2.18 -0.70
C THR A 58 -13.95 1.59 -2.04
N VAL A 59 -14.84 0.91 -2.76
CA VAL A 59 -14.52 0.33 -4.06
C VAL A 59 -14.26 1.39 -5.13
N PRO A 60 -15.12 2.40 -5.35
CA PRO A 60 -14.84 3.48 -6.29
C PRO A 60 -13.57 4.25 -5.99
N ASP A 61 -13.25 4.52 -4.72
CA ASP A 61 -12.05 5.26 -4.36
C ASP A 61 -10.79 4.44 -4.66
N LEU A 62 -10.81 3.15 -4.37
CA LEU A 62 -9.67 2.27 -4.65
C LEU A 62 -9.51 2.00 -6.16
N ALA A 63 -10.60 1.69 -6.88
CA ALA A 63 -10.59 1.40 -8.31
C ALA A 63 -10.14 2.58 -9.17
N LYS A 64 -10.33 3.81 -8.70
CA LYS A 64 -9.80 5.02 -9.37
C LYS A 64 -8.27 5.10 -9.30
N GLN A 65 -7.65 4.51 -8.30
CA GLN A 65 -6.21 4.59 -8.06
C GLN A 65 -5.47 3.38 -8.64
N PHE A 66 -6.01 2.18 -8.46
CA PHE A 66 -5.33 0.91 -8.67
C PHE A 66 -6.01 0.02 -9.71
N ALA A 67 -5.23 -0.76 -10.45
CA ALA A 67 -5.75 -1.79 -11.35
C ALA A 67 -6.20 -3.04 -10.59
N ARG A 68 -5.49 -3.37 -9.51
CA ARG A 68 -5.74 -4.52 -8.64
C ARG A 68 -5.56 -4.12 -7.18
N ALA A 69 -6.21 -4.87 -6.29
CA ALA A 69 -5.87 -4.83 -4.88
C ALA A 69 -6.05 -6.19 -4.21
N ILE A 70 -5.20 -6.50 -3.22
CA ILE A 70 -5.48 -7.57 -2.27
C ILE A 70 -6.46 -7.04 -1.23
N CYS A 71 -7.65 -7.65 -1.21
CA CYS A 71 -8.75 -7.28 -0.33
C CYS A 71 -8.68 -8.07 0.97
N MET A 72 -8.51 -7.38 2.08
CA MET A 72 -8.34 -8.00 3.40
C MET A 72 -9.61 -8.68 3.89
N PRO A 73 -9.47 -9.86 4.56
CA PRO A 73 -10.56 -10.78 4.85
C PRO A 73 -11.22 -10.54 6.22
N ASN A 74 -10.77 -9.58 7.04
CA ASN A 74 -11.23 -9.34 8.42
C ASN A 74 -12.57 -8.61 8.49
N LEU A 75 -13.56 -9.19 7.86
CA LEU A 75 -14.96 -8.78 7.92
C LEU A 75 -15.64 -9.32 9.22
N VAL A 76 -16.92 -9.06 9.37
CA VAL A 76 -17.77 -9.67 10.41
C VAL A 76 -18.99 -10.29 9.72
N PRO A 77 -19.01 -11.63 9.60
CA PRO A 77 -17.99 -12.63 9.91
C PRO A 77 -16.77 -12.54 8.97
N PRO A 78 -15.59 -13.07 9.39
CA PRO A 78 -14.39 -13.07 8.56
C PRO A 78 -14.51 -14.08 7.40
N VAL A 79 -13.80 -13.78 6.30
CA VAL A 79 -13.74 -14.64 5.09
C VAL A 79 -12.69 -15.74 5.32
N LYS A 80 -13.12 -16.99 5.47
CA LYS A 80 -12.26 -18.12 5.89
C LYS A 80 -12.07 -19.18 4.84
N THR A 81 -12.92 -19.21 3.80
CA THR A 81 -12.87 -20.21 2.72
C THR A 81 -12.78 -19.57 1.36
N VAL A 82 -12.33 -20.34 0.37
CA VAL A 82 -12.28 -19.88 -1.03
C VAL A 82 -13.66 -19.50 -1.54
N GLU A 83 -14.68 -20.25 -1.20
CA GLU A 83 -16.07 -19.98 -1.58
C GLU A 83 -16.56 -18.63 -1.03
N GLU A 84 -16.29 -18.36 0.27
CA GLU A 84 -16.62 -17.08 0.90
C GLU A 84 -15.86 -15.91 0.25
N ALA A 85 -14.57 -16.14 -0.11
CA ALA A 85 -13.74 -15.14 -0.77
C ALA A 85 -14.27 -14.78 -2.16
N LEU A 86 -14.66 -15.78 -2.95
CA LEU A 86 -15.27 -15.56 -4.26
C LEU A 86 -16.61 -14.83 -4.15
N ALA A 87 -17.45 -15.20 -3.20
CA ALA A 87 -18.70 -14.49 -2.92
C ALA A 87 -18.47 -13.02 -2.50
N TYR A 88 -17.43 -12.75 -1.72
CA TYR A 88 -17.05 -11.39 -1.37
C TYR A 88 -16.53 -10.62 -2.61
N ARG A 89 -15.73 -11.26 -3.47
CA ARG A 89 -15.26 -10.68 -4.73
C ARG A 89 -16.42 -10.21 -5.61
N GLU A 90 -17.47 -11.01 -5.76
CA GLU A 90 -18.66 -10.62 -6.54
C GLU A 90 -19.34 -9.36 -5.95
N ARG A 91 -19.44 -9.26 -4.62
CA ARG A 91 -19.97 -8.05 -3.96
C ARG A 91 -19.11 -6.81 -4.23
N ILE A 92 -17.79 -6.96 -4.26
CA ILE A 92 -16.86 -5.87 -4.62
C ILE A 92 -17.07 -5.45 -6.08
N LEU A 93 -17.08 -6.41 -7.00
CA LEU A 93 -17.23 -6.15 -8.43
C LEU A 93 -18.54 -5.42 -8.76
N ALA A 94 -19.63 -5.71 -8.04
CA ALA A 94 -20.90 -5.02 -8.20
C ALA A 94 -20.85 -3.51 -7.88
N HIS A 95 -19.75 -3.02 -7.26
CA HIS A 95 -19.56 -1.61 -6.90
C HIS A 95 -18.43 -0.93 -7.68
N VAL A 96 -17.80 -1.63 -8.65
CA VAL A 96 -16.82 -1.02 -9.53
C VAL A 96 -17.54 -0.07 -10.49
N PRO A 97 -17.13 1.21 -10.56
CA PRO A 97 -17.78 2.17 -11.46
C PRO A 97 -17.67 1.75 -12.91
N GLU A 98 -18.72 2.03 -13.69
CA GLU A 98 -18.71 1.80 -15.15
C GLU A 98 -17.51 2.50 -15.80
N GLY A 99 -16.85 1.80 -16.72
CA GLY A 99 -15.66 2.31 -17.43
C GLY A 99 -14.35 2.19 -16.67
N LEU A 100 -14.35 1.77 -15.38
CA LEU A 100 -13.13 1.44 -14.66
C LEU A 100 -12.88 -0.08 -14.71
N HIS A 101 -11.61 -0.43 -14.84
CA HIS A 101 -11.16 -1.81 -14.68
C HIS A 101 -10.50 -1.95 -13.31
N PHE A 102 -11.03 -2.87 -12.49
CA PHE A 102 -10.48 -3.18 -11.18
C PHE A 102 -10.58 -4.69 -10.92
N ASP A 103 -9.47 -5.31 -10.55
CA ASP A 103 -9.38 -6.75 -10.26
C ASP A 103 -9.11 -6.99 -8.77
N PRO A 104 -10.16 -7.23 -7.96
CA PRO A 104 -9.99 -7.56 -6.55
C PRO A 104 -9.39 -8.97 -6.42
N ARG A 105 -8.21 -9.06 -5.82
CA ARG A 105 -7.54 -10.29 -5.41
C ARG A 105 -7.89 -10.59 -3.96
N MET A 106 -8.24 -11.82 -3.70
CA MET A 106 -8.79 -12.23 -2.43
C MET A 106 -7.76 -12.96 -1.58
N VAL A 107 -7.94 -12.90 -0.27
CA VAL A 107 -7.16 -13.68 0.70
C VAL A 107 -8.07 -14.25 1.77
N LEU A 108 -7.66 -15.35 2.39
CA LEU A 108 -8.43 -15.97 3.47
C LEU A 108 -7.95 -15.49 4.83
N TYR A 109 -8.88 -15.43 5.77
CA TYR A 109 -8.60 -15.13 7.17
C TYR A 109 -8.07 -16.40 7.85
N PHE A 110 -6.83 -16.37 8.33
CA PHE A 110 -6.22 -17.49 9.02
C PHE A 110 -6.68 -17.58 10.45
N THR A 111 -7.15 -18.77 10.86
CA THR A 111 -7.62 -19.07 12.22
C THR A 111 -6.93 -20.32 12.76
N ASP A 112 -7.01 -20.54 14.09
CA ASP A 112 -6.55 -21.78 14.72
C ASP A 112 -7.20 -23.06 14.14
N HIS A 113 -8.33 -22.92 13.42
CA HIS A 113 -9.14 -24.01 12.88
C HIS A 113 -9.12 -24.11 11.35
N THR A 114 -8.29 -23.32 10.67
CA THR A 114 -8.19 -23.40 9.21
C THR A 114 -7.69 -24.78 8.80
N PRO A 115 -8.44 -25.52 7.96
CA PRO A 115 -8.02 -26.86 7.55
C PRO A 115 -6.87 -26.78 6.51
N PRO A 116 -5.89 -27.70 6.57
CA PRO A 116 -4.77 -27.73 5.60
C PRO A 116 -5.24 -27.86 4.14
N ASP A 117 -6.33 -28.56 3.88
CA ASP A 117 -6.89 -28.73 2.53
C ASP A 117 -7.35 -27.41 1.88
N GLU A 118 -7.64 -26.38 2.67
CA GLU A 118 -8.01 -25.07 2.15
C GLU A 118 -6.85 -24.42 1.36
N VAL A 119 -5.60 -24.73 1.73
CA VAL A 119 -4.41 -24.24 0.99
C VAL A 119 -4.41 -24.72 -0.45
N ARG A 120 -4.82 -25.97 -0.69
CA ARG A 120 -4.91 -26.51 -2.06
C ARG A 120 -5.96 -25.77 -2.88
N LYS A 121 -7.12 -25.47 -2.29
CA LYS A 121 -8.15 -24.67 -2.94
C LYS A 121 -7.67 -23.25 -3.28
N ILE A 122 -6.88 -22.63 -2.38
CA ILE A 122 -6.22 -21.34 -2.68
C ILE A 122 -5.31 -21.50 -3.91
N LYS A 123 -4.47 -22.55 -3.93
CA LYS A 123 -3.54 -22.81 -5.03
C LYS A 123 -4.24 -22.99 -6.37
N ASP A 124 -5.39 -23.63 -6.37
CA ASP A 124 -6.19 -23.92 -7.56
C ASP A 124 -7.09 -22.74 -7.99
N SER A 125 -7.22 -21.72 -7.14
CA SER A 125 -8.04 -20.53 -7.41
C SER A 125 -7.29 -19.50 -8.25
N GLU A 126 -7.96 -18.93 -9.24
CA GLU A 126 -7.44 -17.80 -10.00
C GLU A 126 -7.39 -16.51 -9.17
N PHE A 127 -8.34 -16.28 -8.27
CA PHE A 127 -8.58 -15.01 -7.62
C PHE A 127 -8.23 -14.97 -6.13
N VAL A 128 -7.99 -16.12 -5.49
CA VAL A 128 -7.54 -16.19 -4.09
C VAL A 128 -6.04 -16.49 -4.09
N ASN A 129 -5.23 -15.55 -3.60
CA ASN A 129 -3.80 -15.57 -3.85
C ASN A 129 -2.94 -15.80 -2.60
N ALA A 130 -3.53 -15.77 -1.39
CA ALA A 130 -2.78 -15.88 -0.14
C ALA A 130 -3.69 -16.19 1.05
N ILE A 131 -3.07 -16.39 2.22
CA ILE A 131 -3.76 -16.44 3.51
C ILE A 131 -3.20 -15.35 4.43
N LYS A 132 -4.07 -14.65 5.15
CA LYS A 132 -3.71 -13.55 6.05
C LYS A 132 -3.78 -13.98 7.51
N LEU A 133 -2.65 -13.88 8.19
CA LEU A 133 -2.53 -14.10 9.62
C LEU A 133 -2.63 -12.77 10.37
N TYR A 134 -3.61 -12.72 11.27
CA TYR A 134 -3.69 -11.75 12.35
C TYR A 134 -3.38 -12.49 13.66
N PRO A 135 -2.43 -12.04 14.48
CA PRO A 135 -2.38 -12.47 15.87
C PRO A 135 -3.70 -12.10 16.58
N ALA A 136 -4.26 -12.99 17.36
CA ALA A 136 -5.53 -12.76 18.01
C ALA A 136 -5.52 -11.46 18.85
N GLY A 137 -6.46 -10.54 18.57
CA GLY A 137 -6.58 -9.25 19.25
C GLY A 137 -5.56 -8.19 18.82
N ALA A 138 -4.81 -8.37 17.72
CA ALA A 138 -3.80 -7.41 17.27
C ALA A 138 -4.39 -6.11 16.70
N THR A 139 -5.52 -6.19 15.99
CA THR A 139 -6.15 -5.07 15.30
C THR A 139 -7.66 -5.26 15.17
N THR A 140 -8.34 -4.38 14.44
CA THR A 140 -9.79 -4.43 14.21
C THR A 140 -10.21 -5.79 13.65
N ASN A 141 -11.24 -6.41 14.24
CA ASN A 141 -11.80 -7.72 13.85
C ASN A 141 -10.77 -8.86 13.81
N SER A 142 -9.79 -8.85 14.70
CA SER A 142 -8.76 -9.88 14.78
C SER A 142 -8.93 -10.89 15.93
N ASP A 143 -10.04 -10.85 16.67
CA ASP A 143 -10.28 -11.72 17.81
C ASP A 143 -10.27 -13.22 17.46
N ASN A 144 -10.69 -13.56 16.23
CA ASN A 144 -10.68 -14.92 15.70
C ASN A 144 -9.33 -15.29 15.02
N GLY A 145 -8.31 -14.47 15.13
CA GLY A 145 -6.98 -14.70 14.56
C GLY A 145 -6.25 -15.87 15.21
N VAL A 146 -5.03 -16.09 14.75
CA VAL A 146 -4.16 -17.17 15.25
C VAL A 146 -3.72 -16.84 16.68
N SER A 147 -4.05 -17.71 17.63
CA SER A 147 -3.70 -17.52 19.05
C SER A 147 -2.28 -18.00 19.39
N ASP A 148 -1.79 -19.02 18.67
CA ASP A 148 -0.42 -19.54 18.77
C ASP A 148 -0.04 -20.11 17.40
N ILE A 149 1.04 -19.59 16.83
CA ILE A 149 1.53 -19.98 15.50
C ILE A 149 1.79 -21.49 15.38
N ARG A 150 2.15 -22.16 16.46
CA ARG A 150 2.44 -23.60 16.48
C ARG A 150 1.21 -24.46 16.21
N LYS A 151 0.01 -23.98 16.54
CA LYS A 151 -1.26 -24.71 16.28
C LYS A 151 -1.54 -24.87 14.78
N VAL A 152 -0.98 -23.99 13.98
CA VAL A 152 -1.26 -23.91 12.53
C VAL A 152 -0.08 -24.38 11.67
N TYR A 153 0.93 -25.01 12.26
CA TYR A 153 2.12 -25.49 11.52
C TYR A 153 1.77 -26.45 10.38
N ALA A 154 0.77 -27.32 10.55
CA ALA A 154 0.33 -28.22 9.48
C ALA A 154 -0.22 -27.44 8.26
N VAL A 155 -0.85 -26.31 8.47
CA VAL A 155 -1.30 -25.41 7.37
C VAL A 155 -0.11 -24.68 6.78
N ILE A 156 0.82 -24.20 7.60
CA ILE A 156 2.05 -23.50 7.14
C ILE A 156 2.92 -24.41 6.29
N GLU A 157 3.04 -25.69 6.62
CA GLU A 157 3.72 -26.69 5.81
C GLU A 157 3.09 -26.80 4.42
N GLN A 158 1.75 -26.81 4.33
CA GLN A 158 1.06 -26.80 3.03
C GLN A 158 1.25 -25.48 2.28
N LEU A 159 1.30 -24.32 2.98
CA LEU A 159 1.62 -23.05 2.35
C LEU A 159 3.03 -23.05 1.73
N GLU A 160 4.02 -23.60 2.44
CA GLU A 160 5.37 -23.74 1.93
C GLU A 160 5.43 -24.70 0.73
N GLU A 161 4.79 -25.88 0.82
CA GLU A 161 4.76 -26.89 -0.23
C GLU A 161 4.12 -26.35 -1.53
N HIS A 162 2.98 -25.68 -1.40
CA HIS A 162 2.23 -25.14 -2.54
C HIS A 162 2.66 -23.74 -2.97
N GLN A 163 3.65 -23.13 -2.28
CA GLN A 163 4.14 -21.76 -2.53
C GLN A 163 3.03 -20.72 -2.47
N VAL A 164 2.05 -20.92 -1.59
CA VAL A 164 0.99 -19.95 -1.29
C VAL A 164 1.52 -18.95 -0.25
N PRO A 165 1.47 -17.64 -0.52
CA PRO A 165 2.00 -16.63 0.39
C PRO A 165 1.24 -16.57 1.72
N LEU A 166 1.99 -16.42 2.81
CA LEU A 166 1.50 -16.07 4.14
C LEU A 166 1.68 -14.57 4.35
N LEU A 167 0.58 -13.84 4.50
CA LEU A 167 0.59 -12.40 4.77
C LEU A 167 0.46 -12.19 6.28
N LEU A 168 1.35 -11.39 6.87
CA LEU A 168 1.47 -11.26 8.32
C LEU A 168 1.19 -9.85 8.81
N HIS A 169 0.26 -9.70 9.77
CA HIS A 169 0.27 -8.57 10.68
C HIS A 169 1.32 -8.86 11.76
N GLY A 170 2.45 -8.17 11.68
CA GLY A 170 3.67 -8.50 12.41
C GLY A 170 3.76 -7.88 13.80
N GLU A 171 2.80 -8.10 14.70
CA GLU A 171 2.84 -7.60 16.08
C GLU A 171 2.51 -8.69 17.10
N VAL A 172 3.21 -8.69 18.24
CA VAL A 172 2.78 -9.44 19.42
C VAL A 172 1.63 -8.70 20.12
N THR A 173 0.76 -9.44 20.82
CA THR A 173 -0.44 -8.88 21.48
C THR A 173 -0.37 -8.83 22.99
N HIS A 174 0.77 -9.15 23.57
CA HIS A 174 0.96 -9.18 25.04
C HIS A 174 0.85 -7.78 25.65
N ASN A 175 0.00 -7.60 26.65
CA ASN A 175 -0.29 -6.32 27.28
C ASN A 175 0.92 -5.68 27.98
N HIS A 176 1.94 -6.47 28.37
CA HIS A 176 3.16 -5.97 29.00
C HIS A 176 4.21 -5.49 28.00
N VAL A 177 4.00 -5.72 26.68
CA VAL A 177 4.90 -5.25 25.63
C VAL A 177 4.45 -3.85 25.18
N ASP A 178 5.39 -2.90 25.22
CA ASP A 178 5.15 -1.54 24.72
C ASP A 178 4.67 -1.61 23.26
N ILE A 179 3.62 -0.86 22.95
CA ILE A 179 3.00 -0.84 21.62
C ILE A 179 4.01 -0.45 20.51
N PHE A 180 5.05 0.30 20.84
CA PHE A 180 6.10 0.69 19.91
C PHE A 180 7.14 -0.42 19.64
N ASP A 181 7.18 -1.46 20.50
CA ASP A 181 8.15 -2.56 20.43
C ASP A 181 7.52 -3.87 19.90
N ARG A 182 6.20 -3.92 19.72
CA ARG A 182 5.45 -5.12 19.35
C ARG A 182 5.92 -5.76 18.06
N GLU A 183 6.25 -4.95 17.05
CA GLU A 183 6.74 -5.44 15.76
C GLU A 183 8.13 -6.11 15.92
N LYS A 184 9.05 -5.45 16.61
CA LYS A 184 10.38 -6.03 16.87
C LYS A 184 10.28 -7.36 17.62
N ARG A 185 9.41 -7.42 18.64
CA ARG A 185 9.19 -8.66 19.43
C ARG A 185 8.61 -9.78 18.55
N PHE A 186 7.70 -9.45 17.63
CA PHE A 186 7.16 -10.43 16.68
C PHE A 186 8.25 -11.02 15.77
N LEU A 187 9.16 -10.19 15.28
CA LEU A 187 10.29 -10.66 14.47
C LEU A 187 11.16 -11.66 15.23
N ASP A 188 11.51 -11.34 16.46
CA ASP A 188 12.42 -12.16 17.26
C ASP A 188 11.78 -13.45 17.76
N GLU A 189 10.54 -13.37 18.24
CA GLU A 189 9.88 -14.45 18.98
C GLU A 189 9.07 -15.38 18.07
N ILE A 190 8.58 -14.87 16.92
CA ILE A 190 7.64 -15.59 16.06
C ILE A 190 8.20 -15.78 14.66
N LEU A 191 8.53 -14.70 13.93
CA LEU A 191 8.86 -14.80 12.52
C LEU A 191 10.22 -15.45 12.27
N SER A 192 11.25 -15.06 13.03
CA SER A 192 12.60 -15.65 12.87
C SER A 192 12.62 -17.17 13.16
N PRO A 193 11.99 -17.69 14.25
CA PRO A 193 11.85 -19.13 14.44
C PRO A 193 11.02 -19.81 13.35
N LEU A 194 9.94 -19.18 12.88
CA LEU A 194 9.08 -19.72 11.83
C LEU A 194 9.86 -19.94 10.53
N LEU A 195 10.62 -18.95 10.07
CA LEU A 195 11.40 -19.03 8.83
C LEU A 195 12.58 -20.02 8.94
N LYS A 196 13.10 -20.26 10.14
CA LYS A 196 14.09 -21.34 10.35
C LYS A 196 13.46 -22.72 10.18
N GLN A 197 12.21 -22.90 10.57
CA GLN A 197 11.48 -24.17 10.44
C GLN A 197 10.92 -24.36 9.02
N PHE A 198 10.47 -23.28 8.36
CA PHE A 198 9.90 -23.27 7.02
C PHE A 198 10.68 -22.32 6.10
N PRO A 199 11.91 -22.70 5.67
CA PRO A 199 12.82 -21.79 4.99
C PRO A 199 12.39 -21.38 3.57
N LYS A 200 11.49 -22.14 2.94
CA LYS A 200 10.94 -21.85 1.61
C LYS A 200 9.56 -21.18 1.64
N LEU A 201 9.00 -20.95 2.83
CA LEU A 201 7.71 -20.30 3.00
C LEU A 201 7.75 -18.90 2.37
N LYS A 202 6.79 -18.60 1.49
CA LYS A 202 6.61 -17.25 0.96
C LYS A 202 5.91 -16.38 1.99
N VAL A 203 6.53 -15.29 2.38
CA VAL A 203 6.01 -14.37 3.41
C VAL A 203 5.97 -12.94 2.92
N VAL A 204 4.87 -12.26 3.18
CA VAL A 204 4.81 -10.80 3.12
C VAL A 204 4.59 -10.29 4.55
N LEU A 205 5.60 -9.62 5.09
CA LEU A 205 5.46 -8.86 6.33
C LEU A 205 4.78 -7.54 5.98
N GLU A 206 3.48 -7.43 6.28
CA GLU A 206 2.67 -6.33 5.79
C GLU A 206 2.82 -5.07 6.66
N HIS A 207 2.68 -3.89 6.02
CA HIS A 207 2.64 -2.57 6.65
C HIS A 207 3.73 -2.39 7.73
N ILE A 208 4.99 -2.76 7.39
CA ILE A 208 6.11 -2.63 8.33
C ILE A 208 6.30 -1.19 8.79
N THR A 209 6.72 -1.03 10.05
CA THR A 209 6.80 0.28 10.70
C THR A 209 8.14 0.60 11.34
N THR A 210 9.05 -0.37 11.42
CA THR A 210 10.33 -0.21 12.12
C THR A 210 11.53 -0.43 11.20
N SER A 211 12.66 0.17 11.57
CA SER A 211 13.96 -0.15 10.99
C SER A 211 14.35 -1.62 11.20
N ASP A 212 13.90 -2.21 12.30
CA ASP A 212 14.14 -3.63 12.61
C ASP A 212 13.48 -4.53 11.56
N ALA A 213 12.21 -4.25 11.20
CA ALA A 213 11.50 -5.00 10.17
C ALA A 213 12.12 -4.79 8.77
N ALA A 214 12.50 -3.56 8.44
CA ALA A 214 13.17 -3.27 7.18
C ALA A 214 14.49 -4.03 7.04
N ASN A 215 15.33 -4.00 8.06
CA ASN A 215 16.61 -4.73 8.08
C ASN A 215 16.39 -6.25 8.07
N PHE A 216 15.43 -6.74 8.84
CA PHE A 216 15.07 -8.15 8.84
C PHE A 216 14.73 -8.64 7.43
N VAL A 217 13.86 -7.93 6.69
CA VAL A 217 13.50 -8.29 5.31
C VAL A 217 14.70 -8.20 4.35
N LEU A 218 15.59 -7.20 4.53
CA LEU A 218 16.81 -7.11 3.73
C LEU A 218 17.71 -8.33 3.88
N GLU A 219 17.80 -8.90 5.07
CA GLU A 219 18.63 -10.07 5.41
C GLU A 219 18.04 -11.40 4.93
N GLN A 220 16.72 -11.48 4.66
CA GLN A 220 16.08 -12.71 4.19
C GLN A 220 16.31 -12.95 2.69
N ASP A 221 15.99 -14.17 2.24
CA ASP A 221 15.94 -14.54 0.83
C ASP A 221 14.74 -13.89 0.10
N ARG A 222 14.61 -14.15 -1.21
CA ARG A 222 13.58 -13.55 -2.07
C ARG A 222 12.15 -14.03 -1.78
N ASN A 223 11.98 -15.06 -0.98
CA ASN A 223 10.66 -15.54 -0.53
C ASN A 223 10.06 -14.69 0.58
N VAL A 224 10.81 -13.72 1.13
CA VAL A 224 10.32 -12.78 2.15
C VAL A 224 10.34 -11.36 1.59
N ALA A 225 9.18 -10.71 1.65
CA ALA A 225 8.98 -9.33 1.21
C ALA A 225 8.17 -8.54 2.25
N ALA A 226 7.99 -7.25 2.03
CA ALA A 226 7.20 -6.40 2.91
C ALA A 226 6.39 -5.37 2.12
N THR A 227 5.20 -5.00 2.64
CA THR A 227 4.48 -3.81 2.21
C THR A 227 4.76 -2.63 3.12
N ILE A 228 4.74 -1.43 2.56
CA ILE A 228 4.90 -0.17 3.29
C ILE A 228 3.78 0.79 2.90
N THR A 229 3.10 1.36 3.88
CA THR A 229 1.95 2.22 3.70
C THR A 229 2.35 3.69 3.51
N PRO A 230 1.49 4.53 2.90
CA PRO A 230 1.80 5.94 2.74
C PRO A 230 1.88 6.68 4.08
N GLN A 231 1.07 6.27 5.09
CA GLN A 231 1.12 6.87 6.42
C GLN A 231 2.45 6.64 7.12
N HIS A 232 3.06 5.46 6.98
CA HIS A 232 4.36 5.16 7.61
C HIS A 232 5.55 5.77 6.86
N LEU A 233 5.38 6.15 5.59
CA LEU A 233 6.39 6.90 4.83
C LEU A 233 6.34 8.41 5.13
N LEU A 234 5.14 8.98 5.23
CA LEU A 234 4.94 10.43 5.33
C LEU A 234 4.89 10.96 6.75
N PHE A 235 4.43 10.14 7.72
CA PHE A 235 4.12 10.58 9.07
C PHE A 235 4.81 9.71 10.12
N ASN A 236 4.99 10.28 11.30
CA ASN A 236 5.53 9.60 12.48
C ASN A 236 4.68 9.92 13.72
N ARG A 237 5.04 9.40 14.87
CA ARG A 237 4.27 9.58 16.09
C ARG A 237 4.07 11.03 16.51
N ASN A 238 4.97 11.98 16.11
CA ASN A 238 4.78 13.39 16.41
C ASN A 238 3.59 13.96 15.66
N ASP A 239 3.36 13.53 14.40
CA ASP A 239 2.21 13.97 13.62
C ASP A 239 0.89 13.58 14.27
N MET A 240 0.85 12.42 14.94
CA MET A 240 -0.31 11.93 15.67
C MET A 240 -0.52 12.61 17.04
N LEU A 241 0.56 12.98 17.75
CA LEU A 241 0.50 13.31 19.17
C LEU A 241 0.81 14.78 19.50
N VAL A 242 1.61 15.48 18.68
CA VAL A 242 2.03 16.85 19.00
C VAL A 242 0.92 17.85 18.66
N GLY A 243 0.60 18.72 19.62
CA GLY A 243 -0.49 19.71 19.50
C GLY A 243 -1.87 19.13 19.72
N GLY A 244 -1.97 17.96 20.34
CA GLY A 244 -3.19 17.22 20.62
C GLY A 244 -3.28 15.90 19.85
N VAL A 245 -4.09 14.97 20.36
CA VAL A 245 -4.30 13.67 19.72
C VAL A 245 -5.07 13.85 18.42
N LYS A 246 -4.53 13.30 17.35
CA LYS A 246 -5.15 13.33 16.01
C LYS A 246 -5.61 11.91 15.62
N PRO A 247 -6.85 11.54 15.86
CA PRO A 247 -7.35 10.17 15.73
C PRO A 247 -7.26 9.61 14.29
N HIS A 248 -7.30 10.48 13.27
CA HIS A 248 -7.23 10.05 11.87
C HIS A 248 -5.83 9.59 11.42
N PHE A 249 -4.79 9.83 12.25
CA PHE A 249 -3.45 9.24 12.10
C PHE A 249 -3.24 7.96 12.90
N TYR A 250 -4.19 7.60 13.77
CA TYR A 250 -4.08 6.38 14.57
C TYR A 250 -4.39 5.14 13.71
N CYS A 251 -3.39 4.26 13.59
CA CYS A 251 -3.43 2.96 12.90
C CYS A 251 -2.68 1.91 13.73
N LEU A 252 -2.84 0.65 13.39
CA LEU A 252 -2.06 -0.47 13.90
C LEU A 252 -1.49 -1.27 12.72
N PRO A 253 -0.16 -1.49 12.71
CA PRO A 253 0.83 -1.05 13.68
C PRO A 253 0.93 0.48 13.76
N ILE A 254 1.20 0.98 14.99
CA ILE A 254 1.20 2.43 15.28
C ILE A 254 2.37 3.14 14.59
N LEU A 255 2.18 4.44 14.23
CA LEU A 255 3.25 5.31 13.75
C LEU A 255 4.42 5.35 14.74
N LYS A 256 5.62 5.10 14.26
CA LYS A 256 6.84 4.99 15.07
C LYS A 256 7.61 6.33 15.16
N ARG A 257 8.85 6.28 15.65
CA ARG A 257 9.78 7.41 15.69
C ARG A 257 10.23 7.83 14.28
N GLN A 258 10.67 9.06 14.12
CA GLN A 258 11.24 9.57 12.87
C GLN A 258 12.41 8.71 12.36
N THR A 259 13.22 8.13 13.23
CA THR A 259 14.33 7.25 12.83
C THR A 259 13.85 6.03 12.07
N HIS A 260 12.76 5.40 12.50
CA HIS A 260 12.13 4.29 11.78
C HIS A 260 11.53 4.74 10.45
N GLN A 261 10.79 5.86 10.44
CA GLN A 261 10.22 6.45 9.22
C GLN A 261 11.30 6.72 8.17
N THR A 262 12.45 7.26 8.58
CA THR A 262 13.58 7.51 7.67
C THR A 262 14.05 6.22 7.00
N THR A 263 14.25 5.15 7.79
CA THR A 263 14.67 3.84 7.23
C THR A 263 13.61 3.25 6.29
N LEU A 264 12.31 3.37 6.62
CA LEU A 264 11.24 2.90 5.73
C LEU A 264 11.27 3.64 4.39
N LEU A 265 11.47 4.96 4.42
CA LEU A 265 11.56 5.76 3.21
C LEU A 265 12.79 5.38 2.37
N GLU A 266 13.93 5.13 3.03
CA GLU A 266 15.15 4.66 2.36
C GLU A 266 14.94 3.33 1.65
N VAL A 267 14.34 2.31 2.30
CA VAL A 267 14.12 1.00 1.67
C VAL A 267 13.04 1.04 0.60
N ALA A 268 11.96 1.80 0.79
CA ALA A 268 10.90 1.96 -0.21
C ALA A 268 11.45 2.58 -1.51
N THR A 269 12.35 3.54 -1.39
CA THR A 269 12.93 4.27 -2.52
C THR A 269 14.24 3.68 -3.04
N SER A 270 14.72 2.57 -2.46
CA SER A 270 15.98 1.91 -2.85
C SER A 270 15.94 1.22 -4.21
N GLY A 271 14.75 0.85 -4.67
CA GLY A 271 14.57 -0.02 -5.84
C GLY A 271 14.75 -1.52 -5.52
N ASN A 272 14.80 -1.90 -4.25
CA ASN A 272 14.86 -3.29 -3.84
C ASN A 272 13.48 -3.96 -4.01
N PRO A 273 13.36 -5.05 -4.81
CA PRO A 273 12.08 -5.67 -5.15
C PRO A 273 11.39 -6.38 -3.98
N LYS A 274 12.01 -6.47 -2.81
CA LYS A 274 11.36 -7.01 -1.61
C LYS A 274 10.41 -6.02 -0.92
N PHE A 275 10.41 -4.75 -1.30
CA PHE A 275 9.53 -3.73 -0.73
C PHE A 275 8.59 -3.20 -1.81
N PHE A 276 7.29 -3.23 -1.52
CA PHE A 276 6.28 -2.77 -2.47
C PHE A 276 5.07 -2.14 -1.75
N LEU A 277 4.21 -1.52 -2.54
CA LEU A 277 3.06 -0.77 -2.09
C LEU A 277 2.02 -1.68 -1.43
N GLY A 278 1.53 -1.27 -0.27
CA GLY A 278 0.32 -1.76 0.35
C GLY A 278 -0.24 -0.64 1.22
N THR A 279 -1.40 -0.10 0.86
CA THR A 279 -1.90 1.13 1.50
C THR A 279 -2.34 0.93 2.94
N ASP A 280 -2.80 -0.26 3.27
CA ASP A 280 -3.57 -0.50 4.50
C ASP A 280 -4.66 0.57 4.68
N SER A 281 -5.29 0.97 3.57
CA SER A 281 -6.43 1.88 3.63
C SER A 281 -7.56 1.20 4.39
N ALA A 282 -7.83 1.69 5.60
CA ALA A 282 -8.73 1.08 6.55
C ALA A 282 -9.86 2.06 6.95
N PRO A 283 -11.01 1.96 6.28
CA PRO A 283 -12.11 2.88 6.47
C PRO A 283 -12.82 2.66 7.81
N HIS A 284 -13.00 3.76 8.56
CA HIS A 284 -13.83 3.86 9.75
C HIS A 284 -14.62 5.17 9.72
N ALA A 285 -15.88 5.13 10.14
CA ALA A 285 -16.67 6.34 10.27
C ALA A 285 -16.02 7.32 11.27
N GLN A 286 -16.17 8.61 11.02
CA GLN A 286 -15.58 9.68 11.84
C GLN A 286 -15.84 9.47 13.32
N HIS A 287 -17.10 9.26 13.73
CA HIS A 287 -17.47 9.06 15.13
C HIS A 287 -16.81 7.83 15.77
N ALA A 288 -16.49 6.80 14.99
CA ALA A 288 -15.82 5.60 15.49
C ALA A 288 -14.33 5.84 15.78
N LYS A 289 -13.73 6.84 15.12
CA LYS A 289 -12.34 7.26 15.39
C LYS A 289 -12.26 8.35 16.45
N GLU A 290 -13.23 9.24 16.52
CA GLU A 290 -13.28 10.42 17.41
C GLU A 290 -14.02 10.12 18.72
N ASN A 291 -13.69 9.00 19.35
CA ASN A 291 -14.22 8.62 20.65
C ASN A 291 -13.12 7.95 21.50
N ALA A 292 -13.42 7.65 22.78
CA ALA A 292 -12.46 7.10 23.73
C ALA A 292 -11.90 5.74 23.31
N CYS A 293 -12.66 4.93 22.56
CA CYS A 293 -12.21 3.64 22.05
C CYS A 293 -11.27 3.80 20.84
N GLY A 294 -11.55 4.76 19.94
CA GLY A 294 -10.73 5.15 18.80
C GLY A 294 -10.36 3.99 17.87
N CYS A 295 -11.13 3.73 16.79
CA CYS A 295 -10.78 2.67 15.84
C CYS A 295 -9.43 2.93 15.17
N ALA A 296 -8.57 1.92 15.10
CA ALA A 296 -7.30 1.96 14.40
C ALA A 296 -7.50 1.78 12.88
N GLY A 297 -6.92 2.67 12.08
CA GLY A 297 -6.94 2.63 10.62
C GLY A 297 -6.91 4.02 10.00
N CYS A 298 -6.11 4.19 8.95
CA CYS A 298 -6.06 5.41 8.14
C CYS A 298 -6.80 5.16 6.83
N TYR A 299 -7.59 6.12 6.37
CA TYR A 299 -8.28 6.02 5.07
C TYR A 299 -7.51 6.80 4.01
N SER A 300 -6.64 6.11 3.29
CA SER A 300 -5.73 6.69 2.29
C SER A 300 -6.17 6.48 0.84
N ALA A 301 -7.08 5.56 0.56
CA ALA A 301 -7.47 5.16 -0.80
C ALA A 301 -7.80 6.32 -1.77
N PRO A 302 -8.50 7.41 -1.37
CA PRO A 302 -8.86 8.47 -2.31
C PRO A 302 -7.69 9.18 -2.98
N ASN A 303 -6.54 9.28 -2.29
CA ASN A 303 -5.34 9.97 -2.76
C ASN A 303 -4.07 9.12 -2.57
N ALA A 304 -4.20 7.79 -2.66
CA ALA A 304 -3.11 6.90 -2.27
C ALA A 304 -1.85 7.10 -3.12
N ILE A 305 -1.97 7.10 -4.44
CA ILE A 305 -0.78 7.21 -5.31
C ILE A 305 -0.15 8.60 -5.23
N GLU A 306 -0.93 9.66 -5.01
CA GLU A 306 -0.44 11.02 -4.79
C GLU A 306 0.36 11.12 -3.48
N LEU A 307 -0.10 10.44 -2.41
CA LEU A 307 0.62 10.35 -1.14
C LEU A 307 1.97 9.63 -1.32
N TYR A 308 2.01 8.52 -2.06
CA TYR A 308 3.28 7.86 -2.37
C TYR A 308 4.20 8.72 -3.24
N ALA A 309 3.65 9.38 -4.27
CA ALA A 309 4.43 10.32 -5.08
C ALA A 309 5.05 11.44 -4.24
N GLN A 310 4.28 12.00 -3.30
CA GLN A 310 4.76 12.99 -2.33
C GLN A 310 5.92 12.44 -1.50
N ALA A 311 5.82 11.20 -0.99
CA ALA A 311 6.87 10.58 -0.17
C ALA A 311 8.16 10.35 -0.98
N PHE A 312 8.07 9.86 -2.20
CA PHE A 312 9.22 9.59 -3.06
C PHE A 312 9.87 10.89 -3.57
N ASP A 313 9.06 11.89 -3.88
CA ASP A 313 9.53 13.21 -4.35
C ASP A 313 10.30 13.97 -3.26
N GLN A 314 9.86 13.90 -2.00
CA GLN A 314 10.54 14.55 -0.86
C GLN A 314 12.00 14.14 -0.70
N VAL A 315 12.37 12.95 -1.15
CA VAL A 315 13.76 12.45 -1.12
C VAL A 315 14.42 12.41 -2.50
N GLY A 316 13.78 13.01 -3.52
CA GLY A 316 14.32 13.09 -4.89
C GLY A 316 14.45 11.72 -5.57
N LYS A 317 13.52 10.78 -5.31
CA LYS A 317 13.53 9.41 -5.81
C LYS A 317 12.23 9.02 -6.54
N LEU A 318 11.56 10.00 -7.11
CA LEU A 318 10.26 9.80 -7.77
C LEU A 318 10.31 8.73 -8.88
N GLU A 319 11.44 8.61 -9.57
CA GLU A 319 11.69 7.61 -10.62
C GLU A 319 11.66 6.15 -10.10
N ARG A 320 11.73 5.95 -8.78
CA ARG A 320 11.64 4.63 -8.16
C ARG A 320 10.20 4.19 -7.86
N LEU A 321 9.24 5.11 -7.97
CA LEU A 321 7.85 4.85 -7.61
C LEU A 321 7.22 3.74 -8.46
N GLU A 322 7.49 3.69 -9.76
CA GLU A 322 6.93 2.65 -10.64
C GLU A 322 7.32 1.24 -10.20
N GLY A 323 8.61 1.01 -9.88
CA GLY A 323 9.07 -0.27 -9.36
C GLY A 323 8.30 -0.69 -8.11
N PHE A 324 8.21 0.21 -7.14
CA PHE A 324 7.56 -0.01 -5.86
C PHE A 324 6.04 -0.20 -5.97
N ALA A 325 5.37 0.59 -6.80
CA ALA A 325 3.91 0.62 -6.87
C ALA A 325 3.30 -0.36 -7.88
N SER A 326 4.03 -0.68 -8.98
CA SER A 326 3.42 -1.33 -10.14
C SER A 326 4.12 -2.62 -10.58
N ILE A 327 5.35 -2.88 -10.11
CA ILE A 327 6.17 -3.98 -10.62
C ILE A 327 6.47 -5.04 -9.55
N PHE A 328 7.07 -4.64 -8.43
CA PHE A 328 7.68 -5.58 -7.48
C PHE A 328 6.66 -6.51 -6.82
N GLY A 329 5.49 -6.00 -6.45
CA GLY A 329 4.44 -6.83 -5.88
C GLY A 329 3.88 -7.83 -6.90
N ALA A 330 3.60 -7.40 -8.13
CA ALA A 330 3.14 -8.31 -9.20
C ALA A 330 4.15 -9.46 -9.42
N ASP A 331 5.44 -9.14 -9.51
CA ASP A 331 6.52 -10.13 -9.66
C ASP A 331 6.59 -11.08 -8.44
N PHE A 332 6.44 -10.57 -7.21
CA PHE A 332 6.44 -11.40 -6.00
C PHE A 332 5.28 -12.40 -5.98
N TYR A 333 4.07 -11.95 -6.33
CA TYR A 333 2.89 -12.83 -6.39
C TYR A 333 2.85 -13.69 -7.65
N GLY A 334 3.76 -13.50 -8.62
CA GLY A 334 3.78 -14.23 -9.89
C GLY A 334 2.60 -13.87 -10.81
N LEU A 335 2.08 -12.65 -10.68
CA LEU A 335 0.98 -12.14 -11.50
C LEU A 335 1.51 -11.29 -12.66
N PRO A 336 0.81 -11.25 -13.81
CA PRO A 336 1.18 -10.37 -14.91
C PRO A 336 1.23 -8.91 -14.47
N ARG A 337 2.23 -8.16 -14.93
CA ARG A 337 2.27 -6.70 -14.73
C ARG A 337 1.14 -6.05 -15.52
N ASN A 338 0.62 -4.94 -15.01
CA ASN A 338 -0.38 -4.15 -15.72
C ASN A 338 0.21 -3.58 -17.01
N THR A 339 -0.65 -3.36 -18.01
CA THR A 339 -0.27 -2.77 -19.31
C THR A 339 -0.80 -1.36 -19.50
N SER A 340 -1.84 -0.98 -18.76
CA SER A 340 -2.33 0.39 -18.69
C SER A 340 -1.39 1.29 -17.89
N THR A 341 -1.46 2.59 -18.12
CA THR A 341 -0.65 3.59 -17.42
C THR A 341 -1.53 4.63 -16.75
N ILE A 342 -0.98 5.27 -15.72
CA ILE A 342 -1.52 6.49 -15.13
C ILE A 342 -0.49 7.61 -15.24
N THR A 343 -0.97 8.84 -15.20
CA THR A 343 -0.12 10.03 -15.19
C THR A 343 -0.38 10.86 -13.95
N LEU A 344 0.69 11.27 -13.29
CA LEU A 344 0.70 12.24 -12.21
C LEU A 344 1.31 13.53 -12.72
N VAL A 345 0.72 14.66 -12.36
CA VAL A 345 1.26 16.01 -12.64
C VAL A 345 1.60 16.69 -11.34
N ARG A 346 2.69 17.46 -11.34
CA ARG A 346 3.07 18.32 -10.22
C ARG A 346 2.15 19.54 -10.20
N GLU A 347 1.08 19.41 -9.48
CA GLU A 347 0.04 20.42 -9.30
C GLU A 347 -0.55 20.27 -7.91
N GLU A 348 -0.72 21.39 -7.21
CA GLU A 348 -1.32 21.38 -5.88
C GLU A 348 -2.73 20.78 -5.91
N ASN A 349 -2.95 19.81 -5.04
CA ASN A 349 -4.21 19.10 -4.89
C ASN A 349 -4.60 19.05 -3.41
N THR A 350 -5.67 19.74 -3.04
CA THR A 350 -6.17 19.74 -1.65
C THR A 350 -7.01 18.49 -1.41
N VAL A 351 -6.60 17.67 -0.45
CA VAL A 351 -7.35 16.51 0.00
C VAL A 351 -8.67 16.95 0.61
N ALA A 352 -9.78 16.33 0.22
CA ALA A 352 -11.09 16.64 0.74
C ALA A 352 -11.13 16.53 2.28
N GLU A 353 -11.92 17.40 2.93
CA GLU A 353 -12.09 17.37 4.40
C GLU A 353 -12.77 16.07 4.87
N SER A 354 -13.74 15.59 4.12
CA SER A 354 -14.47 14.34 4.41
C SER A 354 -15.19 13.83 3.16
N PHE A 355 -15.62 12.57 3.22
CA PHE A 355 -16.52 11.98 2.25
C PHE A 355 -17.76 11.42 2.94
N ASP A 356 -18.86 11.26 2.18
CA ASP A 356 -20.02 10.50 2.64
C ASP A 356 -19.65 9.02 2.77
N TYR A 357 -20.05 8.43 3.88
CA TYR A 357 -19.76 7.04 4.21
C TYR A 357 -20.89 6.43 5.02
N LEU A 358 -21.28 5.20 4.68
CA LEU A 358 -22.47 4.56 5.24
C LEU A 358 -23.72 5.48 5.14
N ASP A 359 -24.80 5.17 5.82
CA ASP A 359 -25.99 6.02 5.78
C ASP A 359 -25.84 7.22 6.72
N GLY A 360 -25.65 8.40 6.14
CA GLY A 360 -25.58 9.68 6.86
C GLY A 360 -24.31 9.92 7.69
N GLN A 361 -23.29 9.06 7.55
CA GLN A 361 -22.03 9.19 8.26
C GLN A 361 -20.96 9.83 7.35
N LYS A 362 -19.86 10.25 7.96
CA LYS A 362 -18.67 10.76 7.26
C LYS A 362 -17.46 9.87 7.51
N ILE A 363 -16.56 9.86 6.53
CA ILE A 363 -15.21 9.31 6.67
C ILE A 363 -14.20 10.42 6.38
N ILE A 364 -13.17 10.50 7.19
CA ILE A 364 -12.11 11.49 7.06
C ILE A 364 -10.89 10.82 6.39
N PRO A 365 -10.47 11.27 5.21
CA PRO A 365 -9.29 10.72 4.56
C PRO A 365 -8.00 11.11 5.28
N LEU A 366 -6.97 10.32 5.08
CA LEU A 366 -5.62 10.66 5.52
C LEU A 366 -5.21 12.00 4.89
N HIS A 367 -4.64 12.89 5.72
CA HIS A 367 -4.21 14.23 5.28
C HIS A 367 -5.36 15.19 4.87
N ALA A 368 -6.58 14.98 5.39
CA ALA A 368 -7.76 15.81 5.12
C ALA A 368 -7.47 17.31 5.25
N GLY A 369 -7.95 18.12 4.31
CA GLY A 369 -7.77 19.58 4.27
C GLY A 369 -6.35 20.05 4.01
N LYS A 370 -5.40 19.15 3.72
CA LYS A 370 -4.01 19.50 3.41
C LYS A 370 -3.73 19.36 1.93
N THR A 371 -2.71 20.07 1.49
CA THR A 371 -2.29 20.10 0.08
C THR A 371 -1.21 19.07 -0.20
N LEU A 372 -1.41 18.29 -1.24
CA LEU A 372 -0.41 17.45 -1.88
C LEU A 372 0.16 18.17 -3.11
N GLN A 373 1.40 17.89 -3.47
CA GLN A 373 2.08 18.52 -4.61
C GLN A 373 1.86 17.75 -5.93
N TRP A 374 1.20 16.61 -5.85
CA TRP A 374 0.96 15.73 -6.98
C TRP A 374 -0.54 15.45 -7.13
N ARG A 375 -1.00 15.42 -8.37
CA ARG A 375 -2.38 15.07 -8.74
C ARG A 375 -2.38 14.06 -9.88
N LYS A 376 -3.15 13.01 -9.74
CA LYS A 376 -3.45 12.06 -10.82
C LYS A 376 -4.40 12.70 -11.85
N VAL A 377 -4.08 12.56 -13.14
CA VAL A 377 -4.88 13.07 -14.27
C VAL A 377 -5.41 11.94 -15.13
#